data_9f826191962c7ccc353da5804c134036
#
_entry.id   9f826191962c7ccc353da5804c134036
#
_cell.length_a   1.000
_cell.length_b   1.000
_cell.length_c   1.000
_cell.angle_alpha   90.00
_cell.angle_beta   90.00
_cell.angle_gamma   90.00
#
_symmetry.space_group_name_H-M   'P 1'
#
loop_
_entity.id
_entity.type
_entity.pdbx_description
1 polymer ?
#
loop_
_entity_poly.entity_id
_entity_poly.type
_entity_poly.pdbx_seq_one_letter_code
_entity_poly.pdbx_strand_id
1 'polypeptide(L)'
;MKKKYLIFLLLLSFPLYTRADKTLDSLLNVLDLTIQEHEIYVVQRESRIKHLKELTHGIEPNSAERYNLNSQIYKEYKAFICDSAIHYLNENIRIAERLRDTDRKIESQLQLSLLLSSTGMYKESLDVLESVDRRKII
;
A
#
# COMPACT_ATOMS: atom_id res chain seq x y z
N MET A 1 -29.53 34.91 -50.57
CA MET A 1 -28.50 33.82 -50.55
C MET A 1 -27.85 33.62 -49.17
N LYS A 2 -27.58 34.66 -48.40
CA LYS A 2 -26.84 34.55 -47.09
C LYS A 2 -27.57 33.72 -46.00
N LYS A 3 -28.92 33.68 -45.95
CA LYS A 3 -29.68 32.88 -44.98
C LYS A 3 -29.56 31.36 -45.17
N LYS A 4 -29.36 30.88 -46.41
CA LYS A 4 -29.26 29.43 -46.69
C LYS A 4 -27.92 28.86 -46.20
N TYR A 5 -26.83 29.64 -46.24
CA TYR A 5 -25.51 29.23 -45.75
C TYR A 5 -25.47 29.19 -44.23
N LEU A 6 -26.22 30.07 -43.54
CA LEU A 6 -26.29 30.09 -42.07
C LEU A 6 -26.96 28.84 -41.54
N ILE A 7 -28.04 28.36 -42.18
CA ILE A 7 -28.75 27.12 -41.79
C ILE A 7 -27.86 25.88 -42.06
N PHE A 8 -27.09 25.90 -43.15
CA PHE A 8 -26.21 24.79 -43.47
C PHE A 8 -25.02 24.71 -42.50
N LEU A 9 -24.48 25.85 -42.04
CA LEU A 9 -23.44 25.92 -41.00
C LEU A 9 -23.94 25.44 -39.64
N LEU A 10 -25.19 25.72 -39.28
CA LEU A 10 -25.83 25.28 -38.04
C LEU A 10 -26.08 23.78 -38.01
N LEU A 11 -26.39 23.16 -39.13
CA LEU A 11 -26.60 21.73 -39.31
C LEU A 11 -25.27 20.94 -39.22
N LEU A 12 -24.16 21.54 -39.60
CA LEU A 12 -22.82 20.91 -39.59
C LEU A 12 -22.24 20.80 -38.14
N SER A 13 -22.71 21.64 -37.20
CA SER A 13 -22.22 21.66 -35.81
C SER A 13 -22.88 20.63 -34.90
N PHE A 14 -23.99 20.04 -35.31
CA PHE A 14 -24.79 19.13 -34.50
C PHE A 14 -24.19 17.73 -34.22
N PRO A 15 -23.40 17.09 -35.08
CA PRO A 15 -22.88 15.75 -34.83
C PRO A 15 -21.64 15.67 -33.95
N LEU A 16 -21.02 16.81 -33.59
CA LEU A 16 -19.79 16.80 -32.77
C LEU A 16 -20.06 16.64 -31.26
N TYR A 17 -21.25 17.01 -30.80
CA TYR A 17 -21.60 16.94 -29.38
C TYR A 17 -21.93 15.53 -28.87
N THR A 18 -22.42 14.64 -29.74
CA THR A 18 -22.89 13.31 -29.32
C THR A 18 -21.82 12.26 -29.11
N ARG A 19 -20.57 12.49 -29.61
CA ARG A 19 -19.47 11.53 -29.41
C ARG A 19 -18.71 11.75 -28.09
N ALA A 20 -18.64 12.99 -27.61
CA ALA A 20 -17.96 13.30 -26.35
C ALA A 20 -18.73 12.72 -25.15
N ASP A 21 -20.06 12.71 -25.20
CA ASP A 21 -20.94 12.26 -24.12
C ASP A 21 -20.79 10.74 -23.85
N LYS A 22 -20.79 9.92 -24.89
CA LYS A 22 -20.66 8.45 -24.78
C LYS A 22 -19.30 8.01 -24.25
N THR A 23 -18.25 8.73 -24.57
CA THR A 23 -16.89 8.44 -24.09
C THR A 23 -16.76 8.81 -22.62
N LEU A 24 -17.35 9.93 -22.22
CA LEU A 24 -17.39 10.38 -20.84
C LEU A 24 -18.18 9.41 -19.96
N ASP A 25 -19.39 9.01 -20.39
CA ASP A 25 -20.20 8.03 -19.68
C ASP A 25 -19.50 6.68 -19.53
N SER A 26 -18.79 6.24 -20.56
CA SER A 26 -17.99 5.01 -20.50
C SER A 26 -16.85 5.11 -19.49
N LEU A 27 -16.13 6.24 -19.45
CA LEU A 27 -15.06 6.49 -18.50
C LEU A 27 -15.58 6.61 -17.06
N LEU A 28 -16.72 7.26 -16.85
CA LEU A 28 -17.35 7.35 -15.54
C LEU A 28 -17.80 5.96 -15.03
N ASN A 29 -18.38 5.13 -15.89
CA ASN A 29 -18.73 3.76 -15.52
C ASN A 29 -17.51 2.92 -15.14
N VAL A 30 -16.39 3.05 -15.87
CA VAL A 30 -15.14 2.36 -15.52
C VAL A 30 -14.59 2.88 -14.19
N LEU A 31 -14.67 4.19 -13.93
CA LEU A 31 -14.25 4.77 -12.67
C LEU A 31 -15.11 4.26 -11.50
N ASP A 32 -16.44 4.22 -11.65
CA ASP A 32 -17.34 3.72 -10.60
C ASP A 32 -17.08 2.24 -10.29
N LEU A 33 -16.86 1.40 -11.30
CA LEU A 33 -16.48 0.01 -11.11
C LEU A 33 -15.14 -0.11 -10.38
N THR A 34 -14.15 0.70 -10.75
CA THR A 34 -12.83 0.70 -10.09
C THR A 34 -12.93 1.13 -8.63
N ILE A 35 -13.78 2.11 -8.31
CA ILE A 35 -14.03 2.55 -6.93
C ILE A 35 -14.70 1.42 -6.13
N GLN A 36 -15.71 0.75 -6.68
CA GLN A 36 -16.38 -0.37 -6.01
C GLN A 36 -15.41 -1.53 -5.74
N GLU A 37 -14.60 -1.91 -6.71
CA GLU A 37 -13.56 -2.93 -6.54
C GLU A 37 -12.56 -2.54 -5.46
N HIS A 38 -12.12 -1.26 -5.42
CA HIS A 38 -11.22 -0.77 -4.38
C HIS A 38 -11.81 -0.92 -2.98
N GLU A 39 -13.09 -0.59 -2.78
CA GLU A 39 -13.78 -0.76 -1.49
C GLU A 39 -13.79 -2.22 -1.03
N ILE A 40 -14.05 -3.16 -1.93
CA ILE A 40 -14.01 -4.59 -1.64
C ILE A 40 -12.60 -5.01 -1.16
N TYR A 41 -11.55 -4.56 -1.85
CA TYR A 41 -10.17 -4.86 -1.45
C TYR A 41 -9.81 -4.28 -0.08
N VAL A 42 -10.28 -3.06 0.23
CA VAL A 42 -10.05 -2.44 1.54
C VAL A 42 -10.72 -3.25 2.65
N VAL A 43 -12.00 -3.59 2.50
CA VAL A 43 -12.75 -4.38 3.48
C VAL A 43 -12.11 -5.76 3.70
N GLN A 44 -11.72 -6.44 2.63
CA GLN A 44 -11.05 -7.74 2.73
C GLN A 44 -9.70 -7.62 3.46
N ARG A 45 -8.92 -6.59 3.19
CA ARG A 45 -7.63 -6.33 3.86
C ARG A 45 -7.82 -6.05 5.35
N GLU A 46 -8.77 -5.19 5.72
CA GLU A 46 -9.09 -4.91 7.11
C GLU A 46 -9.54 -6.15 7.86
N SER A 47 -10.34 -6.99 7.23
CA SER A 47 -10.76 -8.28 7.80
C SER A 47 -9.56 -9.21 8.04
N ARG A 48 -8.61 -9.31 7.09
CA ARG A 48 -7.38 -10.10 7.27
C ARG A 48 -6.51 -9.54 8.40
N ILE A 49 -6.33 -8.23 8.47
CA ILE A 49 -5.57 -7.58 9.54
C ILE A 49 -6.22 -7.85 10.90
N LYS A 50 -7.53 -7.73 11.00
CA LYS A 50 -8.28 -8.02 12.23
C LYS A 50 -8.06 -9.46 12.67
N HIS A 51 -8.23 -10.41 11.76
CA HIS A 51 -8.00 -11.83 12.05
C HIS A 51 -6.57 -12.10 12.52
N LEU A 52 -5.56 -11.56 11.82
CA LEU A 52 -4.16 -11.71 12.22
C LEU A 52 -3.89 -11.13 13.63
N LYS A 53 -4.49 -9.98 13.95
CA LYS A 53 -4.40 -9.38 15.29
C LYS A 53 -5.06 -10.25 16.36
N GLU A 54 -6.20 -10.84 16.07
CA GLU A 54 -6.89 -11.77 16.98
C GLU A 54 -6.00 -12.99 17.28
N LEU A 55 -5.33 -13.54 16.28
CA LEU A 55 -4.38 -14.65 16.47
C LEU A 55 -3.21 -14.28 17.39
N THR A 56 -2.85 -12.99 17.48
CA THR A 56 -1.74 -12.59 18.38
C THR A 56 -2.10 -12.63 19.86
N HIS A 57 -3.39 -12.65 20.26
CA HIS A 57 -3.80 -12.54 21.66
C HIS A 57 -3.38 -13.73 22.54
N GLY A 58 -3.20 -14.91 21.96
CA GLY A 58 -2.80 -16.12 22.71
C GLY A 58 -1.32 -16.49 22.60
N ILE A 59 -0.53 -15.67 21.92
CA ILE A 59 0.85 -16.01 21.58
C ILE A 59 1.84 -15.24 22.46
N GLU A 60 2.88 -15.95 22.91
CA GLU A 60 3.99 -15.36 23.66
C GLU A 60 4.57 -14.14 22.93
N PRO A 61 4.68 -12.96 23.58
CA PRO A 61 5.11 -11.72 22.92
C PRO A 61 6.51 -11.78 22.28
N ASN A 62 7.41 -12.63 22.79
CA ASN A 62 8.79 -12.74 22.33
C ASN A 62 9.08 -14.11 21.70
N SER A 63 8.13 -14.62 20.92
CA SER A 63 8.26 -15.90 20.22
C SER A 63 8.51 -15.73 18.71
N ALA A 64 9.05 -16.76 18.10
CA ALA A 64 9.19 -16.82 16.63
C ALA A 64 7.83 -16.77 15.94
N GLU A 65 6.79 -17.30 16.56
CA GLU A 65 5.42 -17.28 16.06
C GLU A 65 4.85 -15.84 16.05
N ARG A 66 5.11 -15.07 17.12
CA ARG A 66 4.73 -13.65 17.17
C ARG A 66 5.44 -12.84 16.10
N TYR A 67 6.73 -13.08 15.87
CA TYR A 67 7.49 -12.47 14.78
C TYR A 67 6.82 -12.75 13.42
N ASN A 68 6.45 -14.00 13.16
CA ASN A 68 5.85 -14.38 11.88
C ASN A 68 4.48 -13.72 11.67
N LEU A 69 3.63 -13.62 12.72
CA LEU A 69 2.35 -12.92 12.64
C LEU A 69 2.53 -11.41 12.40
N ASN A 70 3.44 -10.79 13.13
CA ASN A 70 3.76 -9.38 12.91
C ASN A 70 4.27 -9.13 11.47
N SER A 71 5.05 -10.05 10.90
CA SER A 71 5.51 -9.98 9.51
C SER A 71 4.34 -10.06 8.52
N GLN A 72 3.32 -10.86 8.81
CA GLN A 72 2.12 -10.93 7.98
C GLN A 72 1.30 -9.63 8.08
N ILE A 73 1.12 -9.11 9.29
CA ILE A 73 0.41 -7.84 9.52
C ILE A 73 1.15 -6.68 8.83
N TYR A 74 2.48 -6.64 8.93
CA TYR A 74 3.30 -5.68 8.20
C TYR A 74 3.04 -5.71 6.70
N LYS A 75 2.98 -6.90 6.08
CA LYS A 75 2.72 -7.06 4.64
C LYS A 75 1.37 -6.48 4.23
N GLU A 76 0.36 -6.60 5.08
CA GLU A 76 -0.95 -5.99 4.83
C GLU A 76 -0.91 -4.45 4.93
N TYR A 77 -0.13 -3.90 5.87
CA TYR A 77 -0.06 -2.44 6.09
C TYR A 77 0.87 -1.68 5.14
N LYS A 78 1.97 -2.28 4.68
CA LYS A 78 3.06 -1.59 3.98
C LYS A 78 2.65 -0.77 2.76
N ALA A 79 1.52 -1.12 2.13
CA ALA A 79 1.05 -0.47 0.91
C ALA A 79 0.09 0.71 1.15
N PHE A 80 -0.40 0.92 2.41
CA PHE A 80 -1.43 1.93 2.65
C PHE A 80 -1.39 2.64 4.01
N ILE A 81 -0.81 2.05 5.06
CA ILE A 81 -0.64 2.70 6.38
C ILE A 81 0.81 2.54 6.84
N CYS A 82 1.64 3.49 6.46
CA CYS A 82 3.08 3.45 6.73
C CYS A 82 3.39 3.36 8.22
N ASP A 83 2.76 4.15 9.08
CA ASP A 83 3.03 4.18 10.52
C ASP A 83 2.78 2.81 11.18
N SER A 84 1.68 2.14 10.79
CA SER A 84 1.41 0.78 11.26
C SER A 84 2.45 -0.22 10.78
N ALA A 85 2.88 -0.12 9.52
CA ALA A 85 3.92 -0.97 8.97
C ALA A 85 5.25 -0.78 9.70
N ILE A 86 5.67 0.46 9.97
CA ILE A 86 6.86 0.81 10.76
C ILE A 86 6.75 0.24 12.16
N HIS A 87 5.59 0.35 12.82
CA HIS A 87 5.36 -0.20 14.15
C HIS A 87 5.65 -1.71 14.20
N TYR A 88 5.06 -2.50 13.28
CA TYR A 88 5.26 -3.95 13.28
C TYR A 88 6.67 -4.38 12.93
N LEU A 89 7.39 -3.64 12.08
CA LEU A 89 8.82 -3.91 11.82
C LEU A 89 9.68 -3.62 13.05
N ASN A 90 9.43 -2.53 13.77
CA ASN A 90 10.14 -2.23 15.01
C ASN A 90 9.89 -3.29 16.09
N GLU A 91 8.63 -3.77 16.23
CA GLU A 91 8.33 -4.89 17.13
C GLU A 91 9.10 -6.16 16.72
N ASN A 92 9.19 -6.45 15.42
CA ASN A 92 9.94 -7.60 14.93
C ASN A 92 11.45 -7.49 15.21
N ILE A 93 12.04 -6.31 15.07
CA ILE A 93 13.44 -6.07 15.46
C ILE A 93 13.64 -6.39 16.94
N ARG A 94 12.75 -5.92 17.83
CA ARG A 94 12.83 -6.19 19.28
C ARG A 94 12.66 -7.68 19.60
N ILE A 95 11.74 -8.37 18.93
CA ILE A 95 11.55 -9.82 19.13
C ILE A 95 12.81 -10.56 18.68
N ALA A 96 13.35 -10.27 17.51
CA ALA A 96 14.55 -10.90 16.99
C ALA A 96 15.77 -10.66 17.91
N GLU A 97 15.91 -9.46 18.49
CA GLU A 97 16.95 -9.16 19.48
C GLU A 97 16.81 -10.04 20.75
N ARG A 98 15.61 -10.19 21.29
CA ARG A 98 15.37 -11.02 22.48
C ARG A 98 15.60 -12.50 22.19
N LEU A 99 15.25 -12.95 20.98
CA LEU A 99 15.52 -14.33 20.53
C LEU A 99 17.00 -14.55 20.16
N ARG A 100 17.82 -13.50 20.07
CA ARG A 100 19.20 -13.51 19.55
C ARG A 100 19.26 -14.05 18.13
N ASP A 101 18.19 -13.86 17.35
CA ASP A 101 18.08 -14.25 15.95
C ASP A 101 18.55 -13.08 15.06
N THR A 102 19.82 -13.14 14.70
CA THR A 102 20.47 -12.09 13.92
C THR A 102 19.88 -11.97 12.51
N ASP A 103 19.53 -13.07 11.89
CA ASP A 103 19.02 -13.09 10.51
C ASP A 103 17.66 -12.40 10.42
N ARG A 104 16.74 -12.71 11.33
CA ARG A 104 15.46 -12.03 11.45
C ARG A 104 15.60 -10.56 11.81
N LYS A 105 16.58 -10.21 12.65
CA LYS A 105 16.85 -8.81 12.96
C LYS A 105 17.28 -8.04 11.72
N ILE A 106 18.24 -8.55 10.98
CA ILE A 106 18.76 -7.93 9.74
C ILE A 106 17.61 -7.83 8.70
N GLU A 107 16.84 -8.89 8.50
CA GLU A 107 15.70 -8.87 7.60
C GLU A 107 14.73 -7.73 7.93
N SER A 108 14.34 -7.60 9.20
CA SER A 108 13.40 -6.54 9.63
C SER A 108 14.01 -5.14 9.50
N GLN A 109 15.31 -4.97 9.78
CA GLN A 109 16.01 -3.69 9.59
C GLN A 109 16.07 -3.28 8.11
N LEU A 110 16.35 -4.22 7.20
CA LEU A 110 16.38 -3.94 5.77
C LEU A 110 14.98 -3.58 5.24
N GLN A 111 13.93 -4.28 5.68
CA GLN A 111 12.56 -3.98 5.33
C GLN A 111 12.13 -2.60 5.85
N LEU A 112 12.52 -2.24 7.08
CA LEU A 112 12.25 -0.93 7.68
C LEU A 112 12.96 0.19 6.91
N SER A 113 14.22 0.02 6.59
CA SER A 113 14.99 1.01 5.81
C SER A 113 14.37 1.22 4.42
N LEU A 114 13.97 0.15 3.74
CA LEU A 114 13.30 0.24 2.44
C LEU A 114 11.97 0.99 2.53
N LEU A 115 11.15 0.70 3.55
CA LEU A 115 9.88 1.38 3.79
C LEU A 115 10.09 2.87 4.06
N LEU A 116 11.02 3.23 4.96
CA LEU A 116 11.37 4.62 5.29
C LEU A 116 11.85 5.37 4.04
N SER A 117 12.73 4.76 3.24
CA SER A 117 13.19 5.35 1.98
C SER A 117 12.06 5.60 0.99
N SER A 118 11.11 4.66 0.88
CA SER A 118 9.96 4.79 -0.04
C SER A 118 8.98 5.89 0.36
N THR A 119 9.00 6.32 1.63
CA THR A 119 8.15 7.39 2.17
C THR A 119 8.88 8.74 2.29
N GLY A 120 10.13 8.82 1.82
CA GLY A 120 10.93 10.05 1.86
C GLY A 120 11.67 10.30 3.18
N MET A 121 11.62 9.36 4.12
CA MET A 121 12.34 9.42 5.41
C MET A 121 13.79 8.93 5.24
N TYR A 122 14.55 9.63 4.41
CA TYR A 122 15.88 9.17 3.97
C TYR A 122 16.91 9.12 5.09
N LYS A 123 16.86 10.08 6.02
CA LYS A 123 17.78 10.12 7.15
C LYS A 123 17.56 8.92 8.07
N GLU A 124 16.31 8.68 8.46
CA GLU A 124 15.92 7.55 9.31
C GLU A 124 16.23 6.21 8.64
N SER A 125 16.02 6.12 7.33
CA SER A 125 16.40 4.95 6.52
C SER A 125 17.89 4.68 6.60
N LEU A 126 18.74 5.72 6.48
CA LEU A 126 20.18 5.59 6.55
C LEU A 126 20.64 5.19 7.96
N ASP A 127 20.07 5.81 9.00
CA ASP A 127 20.34 5.48 10.40
C ASP A 127 20.08 3.99 10.68
N VAL A 128 18.98 3.44 10.14
CA VAL A 128 18.65 2.01 10.24
C VAL A 128 19.69 1.16 9.51
N LEU A 129 20.07 1.52 8.27
CA LEU A 129 21.07 0.77 7.49
C LEU A 129 22.45 0.76 8.16
N GLU A 130 22.85 1.86 8.78
CA GLU A 130 24.12 1.95 9.51
C GLU A 130 24.14 1.06 10.76
N SER A 131 22.97 0.81 11.35
CA SER A 131 22.80 -0.09 12.50
C SER A 131 22.92 -1.58 12.16
N VAL A 132 22.90 -1.95 10.87
CA VAL A 132 23.00 -3.34 10.41
C VAL A 132 24.43 -3.83 10.46
N ASP A 133 24.67 -4.97 11.11
CA ASP A 133 26.01 -5.61 11.15
C ASP A 133 26.34 -6.24 9.79
N ARG A 134 27.07 -5.50 8.96
CA ARG A 134 27.43 -5.91 7.60
C ARG A 134 28.24 -7.20 7.53
N ARG A 135 28.93 -7.59 8.60
CA ARG A 135 29.75 -8.81 8.65
C ARG A 135 28.93 -10.09 8.65
N LYS A 136 27.64 -9.96 8.87
CA LYS A 136 26.69 -11.09 8.95
C LYS A 136 25.78 -11.20 7.73
N ILE A 137 26.00 -10.38 6.71
CA ILE A 137 25.20 -10.39 5.46
C ILE A 137 25.84 -11.31 4.40
N ILE A 138 27.00 -11.92 4.68
CA ILE A 138 27.76 -12.76 3.74
C ILE A 138 27.37 -14.24 3.91
#